data_035f6a2a63d3e0e9f7a5c72e24542865
#
_entry.id   035f6a2a63d3e0e9f7a5c72e24542865
#
_cell.length_a   1.000
_cell.length_b   1.000
_cell.length_c   1.000
_cell.angle_alpha   90.00
_cell.angle_beta   90.00
_cell.angle_gamma   90.00
#
_symmetry.space_group_name_H-M   'P 1'
#
loop_
_entity.id
_entity.type
_entity.pdbx_description
1 polymer ?
#
loop_
_entity_poly.entity_id
_entity_poly.type
_entity_poly.pdbx_seq_one_letter_code
_entity_poly.pdbx_strand_id
1 'polypeptide(L)'
;SKGARITSNISIPGRHLVLTPWSRRVGVSRRIGSDNERRRLRQIVQQLKPENLGFIIRPAGDGVREADLEADIRYLTTTWEKILVRNAEAKIPNVLHAEHDLPLRIIRDLAGPETISIVPAPKETHESLQHFVSDFVAEPRPNVEFYSGSVPLFDHFDLETQIHDSLERKVWLKSGGSLVIDQCEALTAIDI
;
A
#
# COMPACT_ATOMS: atom_id res chain seq x y z
N SER A 1 16.92 -4.16 -17.61
CA SER A 1 16.69 -4.65 -16.23
C SER A 1 17.63 -3.94 -15.29
N LYS A 2 17.15 -3.59 -14.09
CA LYS A 2 18.00 -3.01 -13.04
C LYS A 2 18.55 -4.16 -12.18
N GLY A 3 19.87 -4.17 -11.98
CA GLY A 3 20.51 -5.12 -11.07
C GLY A 3 20.15 -4.89 -9.60
N ALA A 4 20.54 -5.83 -8.72
CA ALA A 4 20.41 -5.71 -7.29
C ALA A 4 21.17 -4.46 -6.77
N ARG A 5 20.56 -3.76 -5.81
CA ARG A 5 21.17 -2.60 -5.14
C ARG A 5 21.30 -2.89 -3.66
N ILE A 6 22.51 -2.74 -3.16
CA ILE A 6 22.82 -2.87 -1.73
C ILE A 6 23.01 -1.48 -1.13
N THR A 7 22.47 -1.23 0.05
CA THR A 7 22.61 0.03 0.77
C THR A 7 22.63 -0.20 2.29
N SER A 8 23.37 0.59 3.00
CA SER A 8 23.35 0.67 4.47
C SER A 8 22.25 1.62 5.00
N ASN A 9 21.66 2.43 4.13
CA ASN A 9 20.57 3.33 4.50
C ASN A 9 19.26 2.56 4.46
N ILE A 10 18.98 1.85 5.54
CA ILE A 10 17.75 1.05 5.70
C ILE A 10 16.53 1.97 5.62
N SER A 11 15.51 1.53 4.89
CA SER A 11 14.21 2.17 4.86
C SER A 11 13.12 1.12 4.86
N ILE A 12 12.08 1.32 5.68
CA ILE A 12 10.96 0.39 5.83
C ILE A 12 9.70 1.08 5.32
N PRO A 13 9.07 0.58 4.25
CA PRO A 13 7.89 1.18 3.70
C PRO A 13 6.64 0.81 4.51
N GLY A 14 5.90 1.84 4.95
CA GLY A 14 4.52 1.76 5.38
C GLY A 14 3.56 2.12 4.25
N ARG A 15 2.32 2.38 4.59
CA ARG A 15 1.31 2.84 3.63
C ARG A 15 1.51 4.30 3.24
N HIS A 16 1.46 5.19 4.20
CA HIS A 16 1.57 6.63 4.03
C HIS A 16 2.98 7.16 4.29
N LEU A 17 3.78 6.39 4.99
CA LEU A 17 5.11 6.77 5.45
C LEU A 17 6.17 5.76 5.03
N VAL A 18 7.42 6.21 5.02
CA VAL A 18 8.61 5.36 4.98
C VAL A 18 9.45 5.71 6.20
N LEU A 19 9.73 4.72 7.04
CA LEU A 19 10.66 4.89 8.16
C LEU A 19 12.11 4.91 7.66
N THR A 20 12.90 5.87 8.15
CA THR A 20 14.32 6.02 7.86
C THR A 20 15.11 6.12 9.18
N PRO A 21 15.53 4.98 9.77
CA PRO A 21 16.14 4.94 11.11
C PRO A 21 17.45 5.71 11.23
N TRP A 22 18.15 5.90 10.11
CA TRP A 22 19.42 6.64 10.01
C TRP A 22 19.26 8.17 10.00
N SER A 23 18.02 8.66 9.92
CA SER A 23 17.68 10.09 9.91
C SER A 23 16.76 10.42 11.07
N ARG A 24 16.70 11.68 11.49
CA ARG A 24 15.72 12.20 12.46
C ARG A 24 14.72 13.17 11.82
N ARG A 25 14.84 13.39 10.51
CA ARG A 25 14.07 14.40 9.78
C ARG A 25 12.76 13.83 9.26
N VAL A 26 11.78 14.72 9.07
CA VAL A 26 10.54 14.43 8.35
C VAL A 26 10.64 15.00 6.95
N GLY A 27 10.69 14.10 5.95
CA GLY A 27 10.60 14.45 4.53
C GLY A 27 9.15 14.36 4.04
N VAL A 28 8.82 15.08 2.97
CA VAL A 28 7.51 15.00 2.30
C VAL A 28 7.74 14.82 0.82
N SER A 29 7.00 13.91 0.20
CA SER A 29 7.07 13.66 -1.24
C SER A 29 6.79 14.94 -2.05
N ARG A 30 7.60 15.18 -3.08
CA ARG A 30 7.39 16.28 -4.03
C ARG A 30 6.14 16.13 -4.88
N ARG A 31 5.56 14.91 -4.94
CA ARG A 31 4.33 14.63 -5.68
C ARG A 31 3.08 15.13 -4.96
N ILE A 32 3.14 15.47 -3.69
CA ILE A 32 2.07 16.18 -2.97
C ILE A 32 2.13 17.63 -3.39
N GLY A 33 1.15 18.07 -4.20
CA GLY A 33 1.19 19.35 -4.92
C GLY A 33 1.00 20.58 -4.01
N SER A 34 0.18 20.49 -2.96
CA SER A 34 -0.16 21.61 -2.09
C SER A 34 0.91 21.86 -1.02
N ASP A 35 1.48 23.06 -0.99
CA ASP A 35 2.43 23.48 0.04
C ASP A 35 1.79 23.54 1.45
N ASN A 36 0.51 23.87 1.53
CA ASN A 36 -0.24 23.87 2.78
C ASN A 36 -0.38 22.44 3.31
N GLU A 37 -0.73 21.51 2.45
CA GLU A 37 -0.86 20.10 2.81
C GLU A 37 0.48 19.50 3.22
N ARG A 38 1.55 19.79 2.49
CA ARG A 38 2.90 19.35 2.87
C ARG A 38 3.33 19.88 4.25
N ARG A 39 2.94 21.11 4.60
CA ARG A 39 3.19 21.68 5.94
C ARG A 39 2.36 20.99 7.00
N ARG A 40 1.05 20.80 6.76
CA ARG A 40 0.13 20.09 7.67
C ARG A 40 0.67 18.70 8.00
N LEU A 41 0.93 17.89 6.98
CA LEU A 41 1.41 16.52 7.14
C LEU A 41 2.76 16.47 7.89
N ARG A 42 3.69 17.37 7.56
CA ARG A 42 4.99 17.45 8.25
C ARG A 42 4.82 17.78 9.74
N GLN A 43 3.92 18.69 10.09
CA GLN A 43 3.64 19.05 11.49
C GLN A 43 3.08 17.86 12.27
N ILE A 44 2.09 17.17 11.72
CA ILE A 44 1.49 15.97 12.34
C ILE A 44 2.56 14.91 12.60
N VAL A 45 3.30 14.52 11.56
CA VAL A 45 4.32 13.47 11.70
C VAL A 45 5.44 13.90 12.66
N GLN A 46 5.82 15.18 12.68
CA GLN A 46 6.84 15.71 13.60
C GLN A 46 6.38 15.64 15.06
N GLN A 47 5.09 15.78 15.34
CA GLN A 47 4.53 15.68 16.69
C GLN A 47 4.38 14.22 17.15
N LEU A 48 4.01 13.32 16.24
CA LEU A 48 3.70 11.92 16.58
C LEU A 48 4.92 11.00 16.58
N LYS A 49 5.98 11.34 15.84
CA LYS A 49 7.13 10.45 15.67
C LYS A 49 8.02 10.38 16.91
N PRO A 50 8.70 9.25 17.17
CA PRO A 50 9.80 9.20 18.12
C PRO A 50 10.94 10.16 17.71
N GLU A 51 11.61 10.78 18.69
CA GLU A 51 12.67 11.79 18.45
C GLU A 51 13.85 11.26 17.65
N ASN A 52 14.21 10.00 17.86
CA ASN A 52 15.38 9.34 17.26
C ASN A 52 15.13 8.76 15.86
N LEU A 53 13.89 8.80 15.35
CA LEU A 53 13.51 8.21 14.06
C LEU A 53 13.10 9.31 13.06
N GLY A 54 13.37 9.07 11.79
CA GLY A 54 12.91 9.91 10.69
C GLY A 54 11.88 9.21 9.81
N PHE A 55 11.07 10.00 9.15
CA PHE A 55 10.01 9.51 8.26
C PHE A 55 9.96 10.32 6.97
N ILE A 56 9.57 9.66 5.89
CA ILE A 56 9.27 10.30 4.60
C ILE A 56 7.80 10.05 4.30
N ILE A 57 7.03 11.11 4.09
CA ILE A 57 5.61 11.03 3.73
C ILE A 57 5.52 10.71 2.24
N ARG A 58 4.83 9.60 1.92
CA ARG A 58 4.60 9.10 0.55
C ARG A 58 3.49 9.90 -0.13
N PRO A 59 3.36 9.84 -1.47
CA PRO A 59 2.22 10.44 -2.18
C PRO A 59 0.86 9.95 -1.68
N ALA A 60 0.76 8.68 -1.27
CA ALA A 60 -0.45 8.10 -0.67
C ALA A 60 -0.87 8.74 0.67
N GLY A 61 -0.02 9.60 1.24
CA GLY A 61 -0.32 10.38 2.44
C GLY A 61 -1.04 11.70 2.17
N ASP A 62 -1.32 12.04 0.91
CA ASP A 62 -2.06 13.27 0.56
C ASP A 62 -3.51 13.19 1.06
N GLY A 63 -3.96 14.20 1.80
CA GLY A 63 -5.30 14.28 2.35
C GLY A 63 -5.66 13.31 3.48
N VAL A 64 -4.72 12.48 3.98
CA VAL A 64 -5.02 11.48 5.02
C VAL A 64 -5.25 12.11 6.38
N ARG A 65 -5.99 11.40 7.23
CA ARG A 65 -6.26 11.79 8.61
C ARG A 65 -5.03 11.57 9.50
N GLU A 66 -4.97 12.28 10.59
CA GLU A 66 -3.92 12.13 11.61
C GLU A 66 -3.86 10.70 12.16
N ALA A 67 -5.01 10.08 12.43
CA ALA A 67 -5.11 8.71 12.94
C ALA A 67 -4.47 7.67 12.00
N ASP A 68 -4.56 7.88 10.69
CA ASP A 68 -3.95 6.99 9.69
C ASP A 68 -2.41 7.11 9.70
N LEU A 69 -1.89 8.32 9.89
CA LEU A 69 -0.45 8.56 10.06
C LEU A 69 0.07 7.99 11.38
N GLU A 70 -0.69 8.13 12.46
CA GLU A 70 -0.35 7.57 13.78
C GLU A 70 -0.28 6.04 13.74
N ALA A 71 -1.26 5.39 13.09
CA ALA A 71 -1.27 3.94 12.91
C ALA A 71 -0.03 3.46 12.14
N ASP A 72 0.34 4.17 11.08
CA ASP A 72 1.51 3.85 10.26
C ASP A 72 2.83 4.07 11.03
N ILE A 73 2.94 5.15 11.80
CA ILE A 73 4.10 5.41 12.69
C ILE A 73 4.25 4.29 13.72
N ARG A 74 3.18 3.91 14.40
CA ARG A 74 3.17 2.84 15.41
C ARG A 74 3.62 1.51 14.81
N TYR A 75 3.07 1.12 13.68
CA TYR A 75 3.45 -0.10 12.97
C TYR A 75 4.94 -0.09 12.59
N LEU A 76 5.41 0.98 11.95
CA LEU A 76 6.80 1.09 11.48
C LEU A 76 7.79 1.10 12.65
N THR A 77 7.46 1.76 13.74
CA THR A 77 8.27 1.79 14.96
C THR A 77 8.36 0.40 15.59
N THR A 78 7.22 -0.27 15.77
CA THR A 78 7.19 -1.65 16.30
C THR A 78 7.96 -2.63 15.40
N THR A 79 7.84 -2.48 14.08
CA THR A 79 8.60 -3.31 13.13
C THR A 79 10.11 -3.08 13.29
N TRP A 80 10.54 -1.84 13.43
CA TRP A 80 11.94 -1.50 13.64
C TRP A 80 12.48 -2.05 14.96
N GLU A 81 11.73 -1.94 16.04
CA GLU A 81 12.08 -2.52 17.35
C GLU A 81 12.27 -4.04 17.26
N LYS A 82 11.37 -4.75 16.59
CA LYS A 82 11.51 -6.19 16.33
C LYS A 82 12.78 -6.53 15.54
N ILE A 83 13.16 -5.69 14.57
CA ILE A 83 14.41 -5.85 13.81
C ILE A 83 15.62 -5.68 14.72
N LEU A 84 15.62 -4.67 15.60
CA LEU A 84 16.72 -4.42 16.53
C LEU A 84 16.90 -5.58 17.53
N VAL A 85 15.81 -6.12 18.07
CA VAL A 85 15.85 -7.30 18.96
C VAL A 85 16.45 -8.49 18.22
N ARG A 86 15.95 -8.80 17.02
CA ARG A 86 16.50 -9.90 16.21
C ARG A 86 17.98 -9.71 15.86
N ASN A 87 18.38 -8.47 15.58
CA ASN A 87 19.78 -8.16 15.27
C ASN A 87 20.72 -8.43 16.45
N ALA A 88 20.26 -8.18 17.68
CA ALA A 88 21.04 -8.44 18.90
C ALA A 88 21.28 -9.96 19.15
N GLU A 89 20.38 -10.81 18.68
CA GLU A 89 20.42 -12.26 18.88
C GLU A 89 20.96 -13.04 17.68
N ALA A 90 20.96 -12.42 16.50
CA ALA A 90 21.25 -13.10 15.24
C ALA A 90 22.75 -13.42 15.06
N LYS A 91 23.02 -14.64 14.58
CA LYS A 91 24.34 -14.99 14.03
C LYS A 91 24.42 -14.54 12.57
N ILE A 92 25.56 -13.99 12.18
CA ILE A 92 25.80 -13.49 10.81
C ILE A 92 26.25 -14.65 9.90
N PRO A 93 25.72 -14.78 8.67
CA PRO A 93 24.67 -13.97 8.03
C PRO A 93 23.26 -14.39 8.43
N ASN A 94 22.31 -13.43 8.53
CA ASN A 94 20.91 -13.72 8.83
C ASN A 94 19.95 -12.69 8.20
N VAL A 95 18.72 -13.12 7.91
CA VAL A 95 17.63 -12.24 7.45
C VAL A 95 16.90 -11.70 8.68
N LEU A 96 17.06 -10.42 8.96
CA LEU A 96 16.42 -9.74 10.10
C LEU A 96 14.96 -9.34 9.79
N HIS A 97 14.70 -8.95 8.56
CA HIS A 97 13.38 -8.54 8.06
C HIS A 97 13.29 -8.84 6.57
N ALA A 98 12.20 -9.42 6.15
CA ALA A 98 11.86 -9.59 4.74
C ALA A 98 10.70 -8.64 4.39
N GLU A 99 10.73 -8.06 3.20
CA GLU A 99 9.57 -7.33 2.65
C GLU A 99 8.36 -8.28 2.60
N HIS A 100 7.18 -7.73 2.82
CA HIS A 100 5.93 -8.47 2.69
C HIS A 100 5.79 -9.09 1.30
N ASP A 101 5.14 -10.23 1.23
CA ASP A 101 4.74 -10.86 -0.03
C ASP A 101 3.72 -10.00 -0.81
N LEU A 102 3.44 -10.39 -2.04
CA LEU A 102 2.60 -9.58 -2.93
C LEU A 102 1.20 -9.28 -2.36
N PRO A 103 0.44 -10.24 -1.78
CA PRO A 103 -0.87 -9.97 -1.21
C PRO A 103 -0.84 -8.89 -0.12
N LEU A 104 0.08 -8.98 0.83
CA LEU A 104 0.21 -8.01 1.91
C LEU A 104 0.62 -6.62 1.41
N ARG A 105 1.50 -6.56 0.39
CA ARG A 105 1.89 -5.29 -0.24
C ARG A 105 0.72 -4.62 -0.96
N ILE A 106 -0.12 -5.41 -1.65
CA ILE A 106 -1.32 -4.91 -2.30
C ILE A 106 -2.25 -4.27 -1.27
N ILE A 107 -2.52 -4.96 -0.16
CA ILE A 107 -3.38 -4.41 0.89
C ILE A 107 -2.75 -3.16 1.51
N ARG A 108 -1.46 -3.18 1.84
CA ARG A 108 -0.75 -2.01 2.36
C ARG A 108 -0.89 -0.79 1.46
N ASP A 109 -0.72 -0.97 0.15
CA ASP A 109 -0.63 0.16 -0.77
C ASP A 109 -2.00 0.58 -1.37
N LEU A 110 -2.97 -0.34 -1.49
CA LEU A 110 -4.25 -0.10 -2.17
C LEU A 110 -5.49 -0.11 -1.26
N ALA A 111 -5.51 -0.91 -0.16
CA ALA A 111 -6.70 -0.94 0.69
C ALA A 111 -6.95 0.43 1.34
N GLY A 112 -8.09 1.05 1.09
CA GLY A 112 -8.48 2.37 1.56
C GLY A 112 -9.76 2.36 2.39
N PRO A 113 -10.21 3.54 2.86
CA PRO A 113 -11.46 3.67 3.60
C PRO A 113 -12.68 3.14 2.84
N GLU A 114 -12.59 3.07 1.51
CA GLU A 114 -13.65 2.55 0.63
C GLU A 114 -13.57 1.03 0.42
N THR A 115 -12.51 0.36 0.91
CA THR A 115 -12.37 -1.08 0.83
C THR A 115 -13.26 -1.73 1.89
N ILE A 116 -14.34 -2.36 1.45
CA ILE A 116 -15.34 -3.00 2.33
C ILE A 116 -14.89 -4.40 2.74
N SER A 117 -14.41 -5.20 1.76
CA SER A 117 -13.98 -6.58 2.00
C SER A 117 -12.77 -6.97 1.17
N ILE A 118 -12.04 -7.97 1.67
CA ILE A 118 -10.89 -8.61 1.03
C ILE A 118 -11.18 -10.11 1.04
N VAL A 119 -11.14 -10.73 -0.14
CA VAL A 119 -11.56 -12.13 -0.31
C VAL A 119 -10.39 -12.95 -0.86
N PRO A 120 -9.51 -13.52 -0.02
CA PRO A 120 -8.45 -14.42 -0.45
C PRO A 120 -8.96 -15.85 -0.63
N ALA A 121 -8.43 -16.56 -1.63
CA ALA A 121 -8.72 -17.98 -1.84
C ALA A 121 -7.81 -18.91 -1.00
N PRO A 122 -6.46 -18.76 -0.93
CA PRO A 122 -5.63 -19.61 -0.10
C PRO A 122 -5.82 -19.32 1.39
N LYS A 123 -5.94 -20.39 2.20
CA LYS A 123 -6.15 -20.27 3.65
C LYS A 123 -5.00 -19.57 4.37
N GLU A 124 -3.76 -19.87 4.01
CA GLU A 124 -2.59 -19.24 4.58
C GLU A 124 -2.55 -17.73 4.27
N THR A 125 -3.00 -17.34 3.07
CA THR A 125 -3.13 -15.93 2.69
C THR A 125 -4.21 -15.24 3.50
N HIS A 126 -5.35 -15.92 3.75
CA HIS A 126 -6.42 -15.40 4.61
C HIS A 126 -5.92 -15.11 6.03
N GLU A 127 -5.26 -16.07 6.67
CA GLU A 127 -4.71 -15.91 8.03
C GLU A 127 -3.70 -14.76 8.09
N SER A 128 -2.78 -14.69 7.12
CA SER A 128 -1.79 -13.63 7.02
C SER A 128 -2.42 -12.25 6.84
N LEU A 129 -3.43 -12.14 5.97
CA LEU A 129 -4.17 -10.90 5.72
C LEU A 129 -5.00 -10.45 6.93
N GLN A 130 -5.63 -11.40 7.63
CA GLN A 130 -6.41 -11.11 8.82
C GLN A 130 -5.53 -10.48 9.92
N HIS A 131 -4.37 -11.06 10.18
CA HIS A 131 -3.39 -10.49 11.11
C HIS A 131 -2.88 -9.12 10.64
N PHE A 132 -2.55 -9.02 9.35
CA PHE A 132 -2.04 -7.77 8.80
C PHE A 132 -3.06 -6.63 8.88
N VAL A 133 -4.33 -6.89 8.54
CA VAL A 133 -5.40 -5.88 8.63
C VAL A 133 -5.62 -5.45 10.07
N SER A 134 -5.62 -6.40 11.03
CA SER A 134 -5.80 -6.07 12.45
C SER A 134 -4.69 -5.19 13.00
N ASP A 135 -3.45 -5.42 12.57
CA ASP A 135 -2.28 -4.73 13.10
C ASP A 135 -1.96 -3.42 12.37
N PHE A 136 -2.30 -3.35 11.08
CA PHE A 136 -1.79 -2.34 10.15
C PHE A 136 -2.84 -1.33 9.71
N VAL A 137 -4.12 -1.73 9.57
CA VAL A 137 -5.15 -0.87 9.00
C VAL A 137 -5.94 -0.15 10.09
N ALA A 138 -6.02 1.19 9.99
CA ALA A 138 -6.86 1.99 10.89
C ALA A 138 -8.35 1.73 10.64
N GLU A 139 -9.17 1.99 11.66
CA GLU A 139 -10.64 1.89 11.51
C GLU A 139 -11.21 2.96 10.54
N PRO A 140 -12.23 2.65 9.72
CA PRO A 140 -12.88 1.34 9.61
C PRO A 140 -12.01 0.34 8.83
N ARG A 141 -11.94 -0.91 9.33
CA ARG A 141 -11.18 -1.98 8.70
C ARG A 141 -12.03 -2.75 7.70
N PRO A 142 -11.46 -3.20 6.56
CA PRO A 142 -12.13 -4.12 5.66
C PRO A 142 -12.35 -5.47 6.33
N ASN A 143 -13.47 -6.13 6.01
CA ASN A 143 -13.68 -7.51 6.40
C ASN A 143 -12.79 -8.45 5.59
N VAL A 144 -12.12 -9.42 6.22
CA VAL A 144 -11.29 -10.41 5.52
C VAL A 144 -12.05 -11.74 5.50
N GLU A 145 -12.58 -12.11 4.34
CA GLU A 145 -13.46 -13.27 4.15
C GLU A 145 -12.73 -14.38 3.40
N PHE A 146 -12.68 -15.58 3.99
CA PHE A 146 -12.09 -16.73 3.31
C PHE A 146 -13.00 -17.23 2.18
N TYR A 147 -12.45 -17.34 0.97
CA TYR A 147 -13.19 -17.95 -0.15
C TYR A 147 -13.08 -19.47 -0.13
N SER A 148 -14.22 -20.15 0.05
CA SER A 148 -14.31 -21.61 0.07
C SER A 148 -15.13 -22.20 -1.09
N GLY A 149 -15.41 -21.40 -2.13
CA GLY A 149 -16.18 -21.84 -3.30
C GLY A 149 -15.44 -22.86 -4.15
N SER A 150 -16.19 -23.66 -4.90
CA SER A 150 -15.64 -24.66 -5.84
C SER A 150 -15.26 -24.06 -7.21
N VAL A 151 -15.77 -22.88 -7.53
CA VAL A 151 -15.46 -22.14 -8.75
C VAL A 151 -14.23 -21.28 -8.49
N PRO A 152 -13.30 -21.06 -9.45
CA PRO A 152 -12.20 -20.13 -9.27
C PRO A 152 -12.68 -18.75 -8.85
N LEU A 153 -11.91 -18.08 -7.97
CA LEU A 153 -12.32 -16.79 -7.36
C LEU A 153 -12.65 -15.71 -8.40
N PHE A 154 -11.85 -15.61 -9.46
CA PHE A 154 -12.06 -14.62 -10.51
C PHE A 154 -13.32 -14.91 -11.34
N ASP A 155 -13.61 -16.19 -11.60
CA ASP A 155 -14.84 -16.60 -12.29
C ASP A 155 -16.07 -16.32 -11.42
N HIS A 156 -15.95 -16.54 -10.10
CA HIS A 156 -17.05 -16.28 -9.15
C HIS A 156 -17.48 -14.80 -9.16
N PHE A 157 -16.54 -13.88 -9.29
CA PHE A 157 -16.80 -12.44 -9.37
C PHE A 157 -16.84 -11.90 -10.80
N ASP A 158 -16.80 -12.77 -11.81
CA ASP A 158 -16.78 -12.40 -13.24
C ASP A 158 -15.68 -11.37 -13.60
N LEU A 159 -14.54 -11.48 -12.94
CA LEU A 159 -13.44 -10.52 -13.12
C LEU A 159 -12.71 -10.67 -14.45
N GLU A 160 -12.56 -11.91 -14.93
CA GLU A 160 -11.92 -12.20 -16.23
C GLU A 160 -12.67 -11.49 -17.38
N THR A 161 -14.00 -11.60 -17.42
CA THR A 161 -14.87 -10.93 -18.39
C THR A 161 -14.74 -9.41 -18.27
N GLN A 162 -14.83 -8.87 -17.05
CA GLN A 162 -14.73 -7.42 -16.82
C GLN A 162 -13.36 -6.86 -17.24
N ILE A 163 -12.28 -7.60 -16.99
CA ILE A 163 -10.92 -7.22 -17.44
C ILE A 163 -10.87 -7.25 -18.97
N HIS A 164 -11.38 -8.30 -19.60
CA HIS A 164 -11.41 -8.43 -21.05
C HIS A 164 -12.17 -7.26 -21.69
N ASP A 165 -13.38 -7.01 -21.22
CA ASP A 165 -14.24 -5.92 -21.73
C ASP A 165 -13.59 -4.54 -21.56
N SER A 166 -12.84 -4.35 -20.47
CA SER A 166 -12.13 -3.09 -20.21
C SER A 166 -10.94 -2.84 -21.14
N LEU A 167 -10.42 -3.90 -21.78
CA LEU A 167 -9.31 -3.83 -22.76
C LEU A 167 -9.80 -3.73 -24.20
N GLU A 168 -11.11 -3.90 -24.44
CA GLU A 168 -11.68 -3.77 -25.76
C GLU A 168 -11.60 -2.33 -26.28
N ARG A 169 -11.40 -2.20 -27.59
CA ARG A 169 -11.38 -0.90 -28.27
C ARG A 169 -12.70 -0.13 -28.10
N LYS A 170 -13.83 -0.86 -28.05
CA LYS A 170 -15.18 -0.31 -27.92
C LYS A 170 -15.77 -0.67 -26.56
N VAL A 171 -16.04 0.34 -25.77
CA VAL A 171 -16.65 0.20 -24.44
C VAL A 171 -18.11 0.65 -24.48
N TRP A 172 -19.04 -0.24 -24.10
CA TRP A 172 -20.46 0.05 -24.03
C TRP A 172 -20.81 0.74 -22.71
N LEU A 173 -21.56 1.83 -22.78
CA LEU A 173 -22.06 2.55 -21.62
C LEU A 173 -23.40 2.00 -21.16
N LYS A 174 -23.66 2.04 -19.86
CA LYS A 174 -24.96 1.62 -19.29
C LYS A 174 -26.13 2.44 -19.85
N SER A 175 -25.90 3.64 -20.34
CA SER A 175 -26.88 4.53 -20.99
C SER A 175 -27.27 4.12 -22.42
N GLY A 176 -26.62 3.10 -22.99
CA GLY A 176 -26.86 2.65 -24.37
C GLY A 176 -25.90 3.24 -25.43
N GLY A 177 -25.05 4.19 -25.05
CA GLY A 177 -23.98 4.71 -25.90
C GLY A 177 -22.72 3.84 -25.86
N SER A 178 -21.70 4.20 -26.64
CA SER A 178 -20.41 3.52 -26.63
C SER A 178 -19.27 4.51 -26.79
N LEU A 179 -18.12 4.18 -26.20
CA LEU A 179 -16.85 4.86 -26.42
C LEU A 179 -15.97 4.02 -27.32
N VAL A 180 -15.33 4.64 -28.32
CA VAL A 180 -14.28 3.99 -29.13
C VAL A 180 -12.95 4.64 -28.79
N ILE A 181 -12.02 3.87 -28.24
CA ILE A 181 -10.73 4.35 -27.78
C ILE A 181 -9.63 3.82 -28.71
N ASP A 182 -8.99 4.71 -29.45
CA ASP A 182 -7.89 4.40 -30.36
C ASP A 182 -6.58 4.94 -29.81
N GLN A 183 -5.68 4.04 -29.47
CA GLN A 183 -4.33 4.40 -29.07
C GLN A 183 -3.44 4.51 -30.32
N CYS A 184 -3.09 5.73 -30.69
CA CYS A 184 -2.18 6.04 -31.79
C CYS A 184 -0.75 6.23 -31.25
N GLU A 185 0.22 6.37 -32.15
CA GLU A 185 1.64 6.57 -31.79
C GLU A 185 1.88 7.81 -30.91
N ALA A 186 1.18 8.92 -31.18
CA ALA A 186 1.41 10.20 -30.53
C ALA A 186 0.23 10.71 -29.65
N LEU A 187 -0.94 10.07 -29.74
CA LEU A 187 -2.14 10.51 -29.02
C LEU A 187 -3.11 9.34 -28.79
N THR A 188 -4.05 9.51 -27.89
CA THR A 188 -5.22 8.64 -27.77
C THR A 188 -6.44 9.40 -28.27
N ALA A 189 -7.10 8.86 -29.32
CA ALA A 189 -8.36 9.41 -29.82
C ALA A 189 -9.53 8.69 -29.16
N ILE A 190 -10.54 9.47 -28.73
CA ILE A 190 -11.75 8.95 -28.10
C ILE A 190 -12.95 9.50 -28.86
N ASP A 191 -13.74 8.60 -29.44
CA ASP A 191 -15.02 8.89 -30.10
C ASP A 191 -16.18 8.44 -29.18
N ILE A 192 -17.26 9.23 -29.14
CA ILE A 192 -18.40 9.05 -28.22
C ILE A 192 -19.70 8.87 -29.01
#